data_29b5680b4ba897b062fc20a551a04a43
#
_entry.id   29b5680b4ba897b062fc20a551a04a43
#
_cell.length_a   1.000
_cell.length_b   1.000
_cell.length_c   1.000
_cell.angle_alpha   90.00
_cell.angle_beta   90.00
_cell.angle_gamma   90.00
#
_symmetry.space_group_name_H-M   'P 1'
#
loop_
_entity.id
_entity.type
_entity.pdbx_description
1 polymer ?
#
loop_
_entity_poly.entity_id
_entity_poly.type
_entity_poly.pdbx_seq_one_letter_code
_entity_poly.pdbx_strand_id
1 'polypeptide(L)'
;MFQSIPANKIVSVNPAVLSSGGSPLSMNAVFLSKNENLPTGRHTAFPDASAVGEFFGLASEEFKAAQVYFKGFDDSHIKPGTLYFYPYNVGKEAAYLRGASVKSMSLAALKKLSGNLKVNIDGSDKKNDNISLANATSFSDAAAIIGTAISATVQFDEQLQAFEIVSATQGRASEIGFAVGTMAGALNLTEAKGAVISKGNDGDTAGNVMEGVIQSTLNFATFTTVFEPGLSDKLALAKWSNAQNNRFLYAAWGKEAAALQTGNTTCLGAQLKAAAYDGTAPIYGGLDKAAFLCGAIASIDFTETQGRITLAFKNQSGLGVDVDNAADADNLKENGYNYYGAW
;
A
#
# COMPACT_ATOMS: atom_id res chain seq x y z
N MET A 1 -25.50 36.06 14.65
CA MET A 1 -26.17 35.05 13.81
C MET A 1 -25.07 34.14 13.29
N PHE A 2 -24.94 32.92 13.82
CA PHE A 2 -23.92 31.98 13.38
C PHE A 2 -24.36 31.41 12.03
N GLN A 3 -23.61 31.70 10.96
CA GLN A 3 -23.85 31.08 9.67
C GLN A 3 -23.29 29.65 9.73
N SER A 4 -24.15 28.66 9.71
CA SER A 4 -23.71 27.25 9.58
C SER A 4 -23.22 26.99 8.16
N ILE A 5 -22.11 26.30 8.03
CA ILE A 5 -21.63 25.83 6.71
C ILE A 5 -22.72 24.91 6.15
N PRO A 6 -23.22 25.14 4.93
CA PRO A 6 -24.26 24.30 4.33
C PRO A 6 -23.81 22.82 4.23
N ALA A 7 -24.69 21.90 4.57
CA ALA A 7 -24.39 20.46 4.60
C ALA A 7 -23.85 19.92 3.26
N ASN A 8 -24.25 20.50 2.13
CA ASN A 8 -23.74 20.14 0.80
C ASN A 8 -22.26 20.51 0.55
N LYS A 9 -21.67 21.36 1.41
CA LYS A 9 -20.23 21.64 1.40
C LYS A 9 -19.46 20.74 2.37
N ILE A 10 -20.14 19.96 3.18
CA ILE A 10 -19.58 19.10 4.22
C ILE A 10 -19.74 17.62 3.85
N VAL A 11 -20.82 17.25 3.18
CA VAL A 11 -21.10 15.87 2.76
C VAL A 11 -21.67 15.90 1.35
N SER A 12 -20.94 15.31 0.40
CA SER A 12 -21.48 14.92 -0.90
C SER A 12 -21.84 13.44 -0.82
N VAL A 13 -23.13 13.12 -0.80
CA VAL A 13 -23.60 11.72 -0.82
C VAL A 13 -23.73 11.30 -2.27
N ASN A 14 -22.69 10.61 -2.77
CA ASN A 14 -22.82 9.84 -4.01
C ASN A 14 -23.21 8.41 -3.62
N PRO A 15 -24.40 7.92 -4.00
CA PRO A 15 -24.76 6.52 -3.75
C PRO A 15 -23.87 5.61 -4.60
N ALA A 16 -22.94 4.96 -3.96
CA ALA A 16 -22.15 3.87 -4.54
C ALA A 16 -22.45 2.60 -3.78
N VAL A 17 -22.59 1.49 -4.49
CA VAL A 17 -22.71 0.17 -3.89
C VAL A 17 -21.37 -0.16 -3.24
N LEU A 18 -21.32 -0.10 -1.91
CA LEU A 18 -20.15 -0.55 -1.14
C LEU A 18 -20.10 -2.07 -1.23
N SER A 19 -18.95 -2.60 -1.66
CA SER A 19 -18.71 -4.04 -1.53
C SER A 19 -18.77 -4.41 -0.04
N SER A 20 -19.49 -5.47 0.28
CA SER A 20 -19.70 -5.98 1.63
C SER A 20 -18.36 -6.32 2.29
N GLY A 21 -17.93 -5.58 3.30
CA GLY A 21 -16.73 -5.93 4.06
C GLY A 21 -16.12 -4.84 4.94
N GLY A 22 -16.51 -3.58 4.81
CA GLY A 22 -16.00 -2.49 5.65
C GLY A 22 -17.12 -1.76 6.38
N SER A 23 -16.87 -1.33 7.60
CA SER A 23 -17.75 -0.37 8.24
C SER A 23 -17.76 0.92 7.41
N PRO A 24 -18.91 1.48 7.03
CA PRO A 24 -18.98 2.75 6.30
C PRO A 24 -18.40 3.94 7.07
N LEU A 25 -18.07 3.73 8.35
CA LEU A 25 -17.45 4.71 9.24
C LEU A 25 -15.93 4.54 9.34
N SER A 26 -15.34 3.50 8.73
CA SER A 26 -13.89 3.28 8.77
C SER A 26 -13.19 4.16 7.73
N MET A 27 -12.33 5.08 8.20
CA MET A 27 -11.53 5.98 7.37
C MET A 27 -10.13 5.38 7.08
N ASN A 28 -10.09 4.13 6.60
CA ASN A 28 -8.84 3.44 6.32
C ASN A 28 -7.98 4.20 5.30
N ALA A 29 -6.69 3.90 5.27
CA ALA A 29 -5.76 4.46 4.30
C ALA A 29 -5.25 3.41 3.31
N VAL A 30 -4.84 3.88 2.12
CA VAL A 30 -4.06 3.12 1.14
C VAL A 30 -2.69 3.76 1.00
N PHE A 31 -1.63 2.96 1.17
CA PHE A 31 -0.26 3.37 0.92
C PHE A 31 0.25 2.70 -0.36
N LEU A 32 0.64 3.52 -1.34
CA LEU A 32 1.27 3.04 -2.58
C LEU A 32 2.74 2.74 -2.31
N SER A 33 3.17 1.52 -2.56
CA SER A 33 4.56 1.10 -2.33
C SER A 33 5.16 0.44 -3.57
N LYS A 34 6.47 0.63 -3.76
CA LYS A 34 7.28 0.00 -4.81
C LYS A 34 7.85 -1.36 -4.39
N ASN A 35 7.42 -1.87 -3.23
CA ASN A 35 7.94 -3.13 -2.72
C ASN A 35 7.43 -4.31 -3.56
N GLU A 36 8.37 -5.12 -4.06
CA GLU A 36 8.12 -6.25 -4.96
C GLU A 36 7.32 -7.39 -4.32
N ASN A 37 7.25 -7.43 -2.98
CA ASN A 37 6.43 -8.42 -2.27
C ASN A 37 4.92 -8.17 -2.41
N LEU A 38 4.52 -6.98 -2.85
CA LEU A 38 3.10 -6.68 -3.08
C LEU A 38 2.62 -7.29 -4.39
N PRO A 39 1.56 -8.10 -4.36
CA PRO A 39 1.02 -8.69 -5.59
C PRO A 39 0.31 -7.64 -6.44
N THR A 40 0.65 -7.59 -7.71
CA THR A 40 0.06 -6.69 -8.69
C THR A 40 -1.43 -6.98 -8.92
N GLY A 41 -2.21 -5.91 -9.04
CA GLY A 41 -3.64 -5.97 -9.35
C GLY A 41 -4.54 -6.22 -8.15
N ARG A 42 -4.00 -6.20 -6.93
CA ARG A 42 -4.77 -6.32 -5.68
C ARG A 42 -4.12 -5.55 -4.54
N HIS A 43 -4.93 -5.11 -3.58
CA HIS A 43 -4.43 -4.58 -2.33
C HIS A 43 -4.08 -5.70 -1.34
N THR A 44 -3.20 -5.38 -0.39
CA THR A 44 -2.91 -6.22 0.77
C THR A 44 -3.32 -5.46 2.03
N ALA A 45 -4.14 -6.08 2.87
CA ALA A 45 -4.67 -5.48 4.09
C ALA A 45 -3.89 -5.92 5.32
N PHE A 46 -3.60 -4.99 6.22
CA PHE A 46 -2.88 -5.25 7.46
C PHE A 46 -3.69 -4.71 8.65
N PRO A 47 -3.88 -5.51 9.71
CA PRO A 47 -4.64 -5.10 10.88
C PRO A 47 -3.84 -4.27 11.88
N ASP A 48 -2.51 -4.32 11.81
CA ASP A 48 -1.59 -3.63 12.72
C ASP A 48 -0.18 -3.48 12.12
N ALA A 49 0.67 -2.71 12.78
CA ALA A 49 2.03 -2.47 12.33
C ALA A 49 2.92 -3.73 12.40
N SER A 50 2.66 -4.64 13.34
CA SER A 50 3.45 -5.88 13.45
C SER A 50 3.31 -6.75 12.21
N ALA A 51 2.08 -6.91 11.71
CA ALA A 51 1.80 -7.63 10.48
C ALA A 51 2.48 -6.98 9.26
N VAL A 52 2.57 -5.63 9.22
CA VAL A 52 3.34 -4.92 8.18
C VAL A 52 4.82 -5.23 8.31
N GLY A 53 5.38 -5.22 9.54
CA GLY A 53 6.78 -5.54 9.78
C GLY A 53 7.15 -6.99 9.45
N GLU A 54 6.26 -7.94 9.69
CA GLU A 54 6.45 -9.34 9.29
C GLU A 54 6.49 -9.50 7.77
N PHE A 55 5.67 -8.74 7.06
CA PHE A 55 5.57 -8.83 5.60
C PHE A 55 6.70 -8.08 4.87
N PHE A 56 6.98 -6.83 5.24
CA PHE A 56 7.94 -5.97 4.56
C PHE A 56 9.33 -5.96 5.20
N GLY A 57 9.46 -6.47 6.42
CA GLY A 57 10.66 -6.38 7.23
C GLY A 57 10.63 -5.18 8.19
N LEU A 58 11.25 -5.36 9.38
CA LEU A 58 11.24 -4.37 10.46
C LEU A 58 12.06 -3.09 10.16
N ALA A 59 12.90 -3.11 9.14
CA ALA A 59 13.69 -1.94 8.71
C ALA A 59 13.02 -1.16 7.56
N SER A 60 11.92 -1.67 6.99
CA SER A 60 11.25 -1.09 5.82
C SER A 60 10.58 0.26 6.13
N GLU A 61 10.45 1.10 5.11
CA GLU A 61 9.73 2.37 5.24
C GLU A 61 8.23 2.13 5.43
N GLU A 62 7.69 1.05 4.85
CA GLU A 62 6.32 0.59 5.05
C GLU A 62 6.03 0.32 6.53
N PHE A 63 6.93 -0.39 7.22
CA PHE A 63 6.78 -0.67 8.65
C PHE A 63 6.85 0.60 9.50
N LYS A 64 7.83 1.48 9.24
CA LYS A 64 7.97 2.76 9.94
C LYS A 64 6.71 3.63 9.77
N ALA A 65 6.20 3.72 8.53
CA ALA A 65 4.98 4.47 8.25
C ALA A 65 3.75 3.83 8.93
N ALA A 66 3.65 2.49 8.94
CA ALA A 66 2.57 1.78 9.62
C ALA A 66 2.60 2.00 11.14
N GLN A 67 3.78 2.04 11.76
CA GLN A 67 3.90 2.37 13.19
C GLN A 67 3.31 3.74 13.52
N VAL A 68 3.53 4.73 12.66
CA VAL A 68 2.94 6.07 12.82
C VAL A 68 1.43 6.04 12.56
N TYR A 69 0.99 5.41 11.47
CA TYR A 69 -0.41 5.33 11.09
C TYR A 69 -1.27 4.71 12.20
N PHE A 70 -0.91 3.52 12.70
CA PHE A 70 -1.72 2.80 13.70
C PHE A 70 -1.74 3.45 15.09
N LYS A 71 -0.82 4.37 15.38
CA LYS A 71 -0.88 5.17 16.61
C LYS A 71 -2.00 6.21 16.57
N GLY A 72 -2.41 6.68 15.38
CA GLY A 72 -3.38 7.77 15.23
C GLY A 72 -2.86 9.07 15.85
N PHE A 73 -3.70 9.83 16.54
CA PHE A 73 -3.28 10.96 17.35
C PHE A 73 -3.38 10.64 18.85
N ASP A 74 -2.63 11.38 19.67
CA ASP A 74 -2.69 11.24 21.13
C ASP A 74 -4.10 11.54 21.63
N ASP A 75 -4.53 10.83 22.66
CA ASP A 75 -5.87 10.93 23.28
C ASP A 75 -7.05 10.61 22.35
N SER A 76 -6.80 9.99 21.17
CA SER A 76 -7.90 9.49 20.33
C SER A 76 -8.57 8.27 20.96
N HIS A 77 -9.91 8.29 21.03
CA HIS A 77 -10.71 7.19 21.59
C HIS A 77 -10.65 5.93 20.74
N ILE A 78 -10.59 6.09 19.41
CA ILE A 78 -10.41 4.99 18.47
C ILE A 78 -9.04 5.09 17.78
N LYS A 79 -8.55 3.96 17.33
CA LYS A 79 -7.30 3.85 16.57
C LYS A 79 -7.60 3.27 15.19
N PRO A 80 -6.76 3.53 14.18
CA PRO A 80 -6.93 2.95 12.85
C PRO A 80 -7.03 1.43 12.91
N GLY A 81 -8.03 0.85 12.24
CA GLY A 81 -8.28 -0.60 12.28
C GLY A 81 -7.64 -1.39 11.16
N THR A 82 -7.36 -0.74 10.03
CA THR A 82 -6.79 -1.40 8.84
C THR A 82 -5.96 -0.42 8.03
N LEU A 83 -4.82 -0.89 7.55
CA LEU A 83 -4.00 -0.20 6.55
C LEU A 83 -3.91 -1.07 5.30
N TYR A 84 -4.17 -0.50 4.14
CA TYR A 84 -4.00 -1.16 2.85
C TYR A 84 -2.70 -0.72 2.20
N PHE A 85 -1.98 -1.68 1.62
CA PHE A 85 -0.90 -1.39 0.68
C PHE A 85 -1.31 -1.81 -0.72
N TYR A 86 -0.93 -1.03 -1.70
CA TYR A 86 -1.13 -1.32 -3.12
C TYR A 86 0.19 -1.13 -3.88
N PRO A 87 0.56 -2.06 -4.80
CA PRO A 87 1.81 -1.94 -5.54
C PRO A 87 1.79 -0.75 -6.50
N TYR A 88 2.92 -0.07 -6.60
CA TYR A 88 3.24 0.92 -7.63
C TYR A 88 4.42 0.39 -8.43
N ASN A 89 4.13 -0.29 -9.53
CA ASN A 89 5.14 -0.97 -10.34
C ASN A 89 5.84 0.04 -11.26
N VAL A 90 7.15 0.23 -11.07
CA VAL A 90 7.92 1.24 -11.83
C VAL A 90 8.18 0.77 -13.27
N GLY A 91 8.22 -0.53 -13.51
CA GLY A 91 8.53 -1.15 -14.79
C GLY A 91 7.60 -2.30 -15.11
N LYS A 92 7.98 -3.06 -16.14
CA LYS A 92 7.26 -4.28 -16.50
C LYS A 92 7.53 -5.35 -15.46
N GLU A 93 6.45 -5.93 -14.93
CA GLU A 93 6.48 -7.01 -13.95
C GLU A 93 6.01 -8.32 -14.57
N ALA A 94 6.62 -9.43 -14.14
CA ALA A 94 6.17 -10.76 -14.49
C ALA A 94 5.04 -11.21 -13.56
N ALA A 95 4.15 -12.04 -14.06
CA ALA A 95 3.20 -12.74 -13.20
C ALA A 95 3.93 -13.76 -12.31
N TYR A 96 3.50 -13.90 -11.07
CA TYR A 96 4.00 -14.94 -10.17
C TYR A 96 2.89 -15.58 -9.34
N LEU A 97 3.12 -16.84 -8.96
CA LEU A 97 2.35 -17.56 -7.95
C LEU A 97 3.24 -17.70 -6.71
N ARG A 98 2.85 -17.06 -5.61
CA ARG A 98 3.53 -17.21 -4.32
C ARG A 98 2.67 -18.03 -3.37
N GLY A 99 3.25 -19.09 -2.80
CA GLY A 99 2.62 -19.91 -1.78
C GLY A 99 2.42 -19.16 -0.46
N ALA A 100 1.55 -19.66 0.39
CA ALA A 100 1.55 -19.22 1.77
C ALA A 100 2.82 -19.69 2.50
N SER A 101 3.17 -19.00 3.60
CA SER A 101 4.39 -19.26 4.35
C SER A 101 4.52 -20.73 4.79
N VAL A 102 5.72 -21.27 4.63
CA VAL A 102 6.13 -22.59 5.12
C VAL A 102 7.07 -22.49 6.32
N LYS A 103 7.08 -21.37 7.04
CA LYS A 103 7.99 -21.13 8.19
C LYS A 103 7.91 -22.19 9.29
N SER A 104 6.81 -22.92 9.40
CA SER A 104 6.66 -24.03 10.34
C SER A 104 7.23 -25.37 9.82
N MET A 105 7.64 -25.44 8.54
CA MET A 105 8.18 -26.65 7.94
C MET A 105 9.69 -26.75 8.22
N SER A 106 10.13 -27.87 8.79
CA SER A 106 11.56 -28.12 8.92
C SER A 106 12.17 -28.61 7.60
N LEU A 107 13.48 -28.42 7.40
CA LEU A 107 14.19 -28.97 6.24
C LEU A 107 14.05 -30.51 6.18
N ALA A 108 14.04 -31.20 7.32
CA ALA A 108 13.83 -32.63 7.37
C ALA A 108 12.41 -33.06 6.89
N ALA A 109 11.41 -32.23 7.14
CA ALA A 109 10.06 -32.44 6.60
C ALA A 109 10.00 -32.16 5.10
N LEU A 110 10.61 -31.06 4.64
CA LEU A 110 10.72 -30.71 3.23
C LEU A 110 11.35 -31.84 2.40
N LYS A 111 12.44 -32.44 2.89
CA LYS A 111 13.16 -33.57 2.22
C LYS A 111 12.31 -34.83 2.05
N LYS A 112 11.23 -34.99 2.81
CA LYS A 112 10.31 -36.14 2.68
C LYS A 112 9.26 -35.92 1.60
N LEU A 113 9.16 -34.71 1.05
CA LEU A 113 8.16 -34.39 0.04
C LEU A 113 8.54 -35.00 -1.30
N SER A 114 7.56 -35.68 -1.90
CA SER A 114 7.62 -36.17 -3.27
C SER A 114 6.21 -36.19 -3.85
N GLY A 115 6.10 -36.08 -5.17
CA GLY A 115 4.81 -36.16 -5.86
C GLY A 115 4.76 -35.32 -7.12
N ASN A 116 3.55 -35.00 -7.54
CA ASN A 116 3.28 -34.24 -8.75
C ASN A 116 3.01 -32.76 -8.49
N LEU A 117 3.40 -31.95 -9.47
CA LEU A 117 3.11 -30.53 -9.53
C LEU A 117 2.74 -30.16 -10.96
N LYS A 118 1.69 -29.36 -11.11
CA LYS A 118 1.29 -28.74 -12.35
C LYS A 118 0.86 -27.30 -12.12
N VAL A 119 1.30 -26.39 -12.96
CA VAL A 119 0.92 -24.97 -12.98
C VAL A 119 0.82 -24.49 -14.43
N ASN A 120 -0.18 -23.68 -14.73
CA ASN A 120 -0.30 -23.02 -16.03
C ASN A 120 0.45 -21.68 -15.99
N ILE A 121 1.37 -21.48 -16.91
CA ILE A 121 2.16 -20.24 -17.08
C ILE A 121 2.05 -19.80 -18.53
N ASP A 122 1.55 -18.61 -18.76
CA ASP A 122 1.39 -17.98 -20.10
C ASP A 122 0.68 -18.93 -21.09
N GLY A 123 -0.41 -19.57 -20.63
CA GLY A 123 -1.19 -20.52 -21.41
C GLY A 123 -0.57 -21.92 -21.57
N SER A 124 0.62 -22.17 -21.02
CA SER A 124 1.34 -23.44 -21.11
C SER A 124 1.36 -24.19 -19.79
N ASP A 125 1.00 -25.46 -19.80
CA ASP A 125 1.07 -26.33 -18.62
C ASP A 125 2.52 -26.73 -18.33
N LYS A 126 3.06 -26.30 -17.21
CA LYS A 126 4.34 -26.73 -16.64
C LYS A 126 4.06 -27.80 -15.60
N LYS A 127 4.59 -29.01 -15.81
CA LYS A 127 4.24 -30.16 -14.95
C LYS A 127 5.34 -31.18 -14.83
N ASN A 128 5.35 -31.89 -13.71
CA ASN A 128 6.10 -33.11 -13.51
C ASN A 128 5.35 -34.01 -12.52
N ASP A 129 5.29 -35.31 -12.79
CA ASP A 129 4.54 -36.26 -11.99
C ASP A 129 5.36 -36.90 -10.86
N ASN A 130 6.70 -36.78 -10.90
CA ASN A 130 7.63 -37.47 -9.99
C ASN A 130 8.73 -36.54 -9.47
N ILE A 131 8.36 -35.46 -8.79
CA ILE A 131 9.32 -34.58 -8.14
C ILE A 131 9.71 -35.17 -6.79
N SER A 132 11.01 -35.19 -6.45
CA SER A 132 11.49 -35.60 -5.12
C SER A 132 12.44 -34.56 -4.57
N LEU A 133 12.23 -34.15 -3.33
CA LEU A 133 13.09 -33.19 -2.60
C LEU A 133 14.06 -33.87 -1.64
N ALA A 134 14.27 -35.20 -1.76
CA ALA A 134 15.12 -35.97 -0.84
C ALA A 134 16.56 -35.45 -0.77
N ASN A 135 17.07 -34.91 -1.87
CA ASN A 135 18.43 -34.37 -1.99
C ASN A 135 18.53 -32.86 -1.69
N ALA A 136 17.43 -32.18 -1.39
CA ALA A 136 17.46 -30.75 -1.11
C ALA A 136 18.32 -30.44 0.13
N THR A 137 19.21 -29.46 0.02
CA THR A 137 20.09 -29.02 1.10
C THR A 137 19.57 -27.77 1.83
N SER A 138 18.64 -27.04 1.18
CA SER A 138 17.95 -25.86 1.70
C SER A 138 16.59 -25.70 1.03
N PHE A 139 15.78 -24.71 1.47
CA PHE A 139 14.53 -24.35 0.81
C PHE A 139 14.79 -23.75 -0.58
N SER A 140 15.83 -22.94 -0.71
CA SER A 140 16.24 -22.36 -2.00
C SER A 140 16.74 -23.44 -2.99
N ASP A 141 17.44 -24.46 -2.50
CA ASP A 141 17.85 -25.61 -3.31
C ASP A 141 16.63 -26.47 -3.73
N ALA A 142 15.66 -26.65 -2.83
CA ALA A 142 14.38 -27.29 -3.18
C ALA A 142 13.63 -26.52 -4.27
N ALA A 143 13.62 -25.19 -4.23
CA ALA A 143 13.04 -24.37 -5.28
C ALA A 143 13.72 -24.61 -6.64
N ALA A 144 15.07 -24.69 -6.68
CA ALA A 144 15.82 -24.99 -7.89
C ALA A 144 15.51 -26.39 -8.43
N ILE A 145 15.39 -27.42 -7.55
CA ILE A 145 14.99 -28.79 -7.94
C ILE A 145 13.59 -28.77 -8.58
N ILE A 146 12.63 -28.08 -7.96
CA ILE A 146 11.27 -27.97 -8.50
C ILE A 146 11.30 -27.26 -9.85
N GLY A 147 11.99 -26.12 -9.96
CA GLY A 147 12.10 -25.34 -11.18
C GLY A 147 12.65 -26.13 -12.35
N THR A 148 13.73 -26.90 -12.10
CA THR A 148 14.30 -27.83 -13.09
C THR A 148 13.28 -28.89 -13.51
N ALA A 149 12.57 -29.49 -12.53
CA ALA A 149 11.64 -30.57 -12.78
C ALA A 149 10.43 -30.14 -13.66
N ILE A 150 9.92 -28.92 -13.48
CA ILE A 150 8.78 -28.40 -14.26
C ILE A 150 9.18 -27.46 -15.41
N SER A 151 10.47 -27.22 -15.60
CA SER A 151 11.02 -26.26 -16.60
C SER A 151 10.40 -24.86 -16.45
N ALA A 152 10.45 -24.31 -15.23
CA ALA A 152 9.98 -22.98 -14.87
C ALA A 152 10.92 -22.33 -13.86
N THR A 153 10.84 -21.01 -13.71
CA THR A 153 11.57 -20.29 -12.65
C THR A 153 10.82 -20.48 -11.33
N VAL A 154 11.49 -21.11 -10.37
CA VAL A 154 10.98 -21.27 -9.01
C VAL A 154 12.03 -20.77 -8.03
N GLN A 155 11.62 -19.97 -7.08
CA GLN A 155 12.49 -19.38 -6.06
C GLN A 155 11.86 -19.52 -4.67
N PHE A 156 12.67 -19.33 -3.64
CA PHE A 156 12.22 -19.29 -2.26
C PHE A 156 12.45 -17.89 -1.69
N ASP A 157 11.37 -17.25 -1.28
CA ASP A 157 11.42 -15.95 -0.63
C ASP A 157 11.75 -16.15 0.86
N GLU A 158 12.94 -15.70 1.26
CA GLU A 158 13.45 -15.83 2.63
C GLU A 158 12.72 -14.87 3.61
N GLN A 159 12.20 -13.74 3.15
CA GLN A 159 11.46 -12.80 4.00
C GLN A 159 10.07 -13.36 4.34
N LEU A 160 9.35 -13.83 3.34
CA LEU A 160 8.02 -14.37 3.49
C LEU A 160 8.00 -15.86 3.82
N GLN A 161 9.18 -16.52 3.74
CA GLN A 161 9.34 -17.97 3.92
C GLN A 161 8.37 -18.75 3.03
N ALA A 162 8.35 -18.43 1.74
CA ALA A 162 7.39 -18.95 0.77
C ALA A 162 8.05 -19.35 -0.55
N PHE A 163 7.53 -20.39 -1.20
CA PHE A 163 7.91 -20.73 -2.56
C PHE A 163 7.18 -19.84 -3.55
N GLU A 164 7.88 -19.43 -4.59
CA GLU A 164 7.35 -18.58 -5.65
C GLU A 164 7.68 -19.15 -7.02
N ILE A 165 6.67 -19.22 -7.89
CA ILE A 165 6.80 -19.63 -9.30
C ILE A 165 6.59 -18.38 -10.15
N VAL A 166 7.57 -18.04 -10.98
CA VAL A 166 7.57 -16.79 -11.75
C VAL A 166 7.51 -17.07 -13.24
N SER A 167 6.68 -16.32 -13.97
CA SER A 167 6.69 -16.36 -15.43
C SER A 167 7.99 -15.78 -16.00
N ALA A 168 8.44 -16.32 -17.12
CA ALA A 168 9.56 -15.77 -17.87
C ALA A 168 9.15 -14.53 -18.71
N THR A 169 7.85 -14.35 -18.95
CA THR A 169 7.28 -13.22 -19.67
C THR A 169 7.06 -12.05 -18.70
N GLN A 170 7.23 -10.83 -19.16
CA GLN A 170 6.94 -9.61 -18.40
C GLN A 170 5.82 -8.82 -19.07
N GLY A 171 5.20 -7.94 -18.30
CA GLY A 171 4.14 -7.08 -18.77
C GLY A 171 2.75 -7.72 -18.69
N ARG A 172 1.75 -7.01 -19.16
CA ARG A 172 0.34 -7.38 -19.03
C ARG A 172 -0.03 -8.74 -19.67
N ALA A 173 0.77 -9.24 -20.60
CA ALA A 173 0.57 -10.54 -21.22
C ALA A 173 1.06 -11.71 -20.35
N SER A 174 1.79 -11.44 -19.28
CA SER A 174 2.28 -12.46 -18.37
C SER A 174 1.15 -12.93 -17.45
N GLU A 175 0.90 -14.22 -17.41
CA GLU A 175 -0.18 -14.85 -16.63
C GLU A 175 0.29 -16.12 -15.94
N ILE A 176 -0.25 -16.39 -14.78
CA ILE A 176 -0.01 -17.62 -14.04
C ILE A 176 -1.28 -18.06 -13.31
N GLY A 177 -1.50 -19.37 -13.22
CA GLY A 177 -2.59 -19.95 -12.46
C GLY A 177 -2.14 -20.52 -11.12
N PHE A 178 -3.09 -20.92 -10.28
CA PHE A 178 -2.79 -21.69 -9.08
C PHE A 178 -2.23 -23.07 -9.44
N ALA A 179 -1.27 -23.53 -8.66
CA ALA A 179 -0.71 -24.87 -8.86
C ALA A 179 -1.67 -25.95 -8.32
N VAL A 180 -1.59 -27.12 -8.92
CA VAL A 180 -2.33 -28.32 -8.51
C VAL A 180 -1.38 -29.51 -8.36
N GLY A 181 -1.80 -30.51 -7.59
CA GLY A 181 -1.01 -31.71 -7.32
C GLY A 181 -0.60 -31.84 -5.85
N THR A 182 -0.03 -32.97 -5.48
CA THR A 182 0.35 -33.26 -4.10
C THR A 182 1.45 -32.35 -3.59
N MET A 183 2.44 -32.03 -4.44
CA MET A 183 3.50 -31.06 -4.11
C MET A 183 2.94 -29.64 -3.97
N ALA A 184 1.96 -29.25 -4.81
CA ALA A 184 1.34 -27.92 -4.71
C ALA A 184 0.66 -27.72 -3.35
N GLY A 185 -0.08 -28.73 -2.88
CA GLY A 185 -0.70 -28.71 -1.55
C GLY A 185 0.33 -28.68 -0.41
N ALA A 186 1.41 -29.48 -0.52
CA ALA A 186 2.45 -29.59 0.50
C ALA A 186 3.28 -28.29 0.63
N LEU A 187 3.48 -27.55 -0.48
CA LEU A 187 4.24 -26.30 -0.54
C LEU A 187 3.35 -25.04 -0.44
N ASN A 188 2.07 -25.21 -0.08
CA ASN A 188 1.08 -24.15 0.04
C ASN A 188 0.87 -23.31 -1.24
N LEU A 189 1.06 -23.90 -2.43
CA LEU A 189 0.93 -23.24 -3.74
C LEU A 189 -0.50 -23.29 -4.32
N THR A 190 -1.46 -23.81 -3.58
CA THR A 190 -2.88 -23.86 -4.00
C THR A 190 -3.68 -22.71 -3.42
N GLU A 191 -4.76 -22.29 -4.07
CA GLU A 191 -5.68 -21.28 -3.58
C GLU A 191 -6.22 -21.61 -2.18
N ALA A 192 -6.64 -22.85 -1.97
CA ALA A 192 -7.16 -23.33 -0.68
C ALA A 192 -6.14 -23.27 0.47
N LYS A 193 -4.85 -23.19 0.16
CA LYS A 193 -3.76 -23.03 1.14
C LYS A 193 -3.32 -21.58 1.32
N GLY A 194 -4.01 -20.64 0.69
CA GLY A 194 -3.71 -19.22 0.82
C GLY A 194 -2.60 -18.71 -0.12
N ALA A 195 -2.33 -19.43 -1.21
CA ALA A 195 -1.43 -18.92 -2.24
C ALA A 195 -1.97 -17.65 -2.88
N VAL A 196 -1.07 -16.80 -3.38
CA VAL A 196 -1.37 -15.50 -3.97
C VAL A 196 -0.85 -15.46 -5.40
N ILE A 197 -1.70 -15.02 -6.33
CA ILE A 197 -1.32 -14.70 -7.70
C ILE A 197 -1.07 -13.20 -7.83
N SER A 198 0.07 -12.84 -8.38
CA SER A 198 0.39 -11.51 -8.89
C SER A 198 0.25 -11.53 -10.41
N LYS A 199 -0.41 -10.54 -10.97
CA LYS A 199 -0.56 -10.39 -12.42
C LYS A 199 0.65 -9.69 -13.03
N GLY A 200 0.98 -9.98 -14.28
CA GLY A 200 1.93 -9.18 -15.02
C GLY A 200 1.43 -7.74 -15.23
N ASN A 201 2.36 -6.78 -15.27
CA ASN A 201 2.07 -5.35 -15.39
C ASN A 201 3.07 -4.69 -16.36
N ASP A 202 2.61 -3.70 -17.13
CA ASP A 202 3.47 -2.91 -18.04
C ASP A 202 4.15 -1.72 -17.36
N GLY A 203 3.92 -1.54 -16.07
CA GLY A 203 4.33 -0.40 -15.25
C GLY A 203 3.16 0.53 -14.96
N ASP A 204 3.21 1.13 -13.78
CA ASP A 204 2.22 2.10 -13.31
C ASP A 204 2.72 3.52 -13.52
N THR A 205 1.79 4.44 -13.66
CA THR A 205 2.02 5.88 -13.63
C THR A 205 1.16 6.50 -12.55
N ALA A 206 1.54 7.66 -12.06
CA ALA A 206 0.73 8.42 -11.11
C ALA A 206 -0.68 8.75 -11.64
N GLY A 207 -0.86 8.76 -12.95
CA GLY A 207 -2.16 9.02 -13.58
C GLY A 207 -3.10 7.82 -13.61
N ASN A 208 -2.60 6.58 -13.52
CA ASN A 208 -3.42 5.37 -13.69
C ASN A 208 -3.43 4.40 -12.50
N VAL A 209 -2.44 4.47 -11.59
CA VAL A 209 -2.34 3.52 -10.47
C VAL A 209 -3.60 3.49 -9.61
N MET A 210 -4.23 4.65 -9.39
CA MET A 210 -5.41 4.75 -8.54
C MET A 210 -6.66 4.09 -9.16
N GLU A 211 -6.72 3.92 -10.47
CA GLU A 211 -7.78 3.13 -11.12
C GLU A 211 -7.68 1.66 -10.69
N GLY A 212 -6.48 1.11 -10.59
CA GLY A 212 -6.25 -0.22 -10.05
C GLY A 212 -6.63 -0.34 -8.56
N VAL A 213 -6.32 0.70 -7.77
CA VAL A 213 -6.72 0.75 -6.35
C VAL A 213 -8.24 0.66 -6.21
N ILE A 214 -9.02 1.52 -6.90
CA ILE A 214 -10.48 1.55 -6.77
C ILE A 214 -11.18 0.31 -7.36
N GLN A 215 -10.55 -0.37 -8.33
CA GLN A 215 -11.02 -1.68 -8.79
C GLN A 215 -10.79 -2.77 -7.74
N SER A 216 -9.78 -2.63 -6.89
CA SER A 216 -9.42 -3.60 -5.86
C SER A 216 -10.16 -3.35 -4.54
N THR A 217 -10.31 -2.10 -4.12
CA THR A 217 -11.04 -1.70 -2.90
C THR A 217 -11.56 -0.28 -2.99
N LEU A 218 -12.73 -0.05 -2.41
CA LEU A 218 -13.30 1.28 -2.17
C LEU A 218 -13.33 1.64 -0.69
N ASN A 219 -12.81 0.77 0.18
CA ASN A 219 -12.90 0.90 1.64
C ASN A 219 -11.72 1.71 2.21
N PHE A 220 -11.48 2.90 1.65
CA PHE A 220 -10.49 3.84 2.16
C PHE A 220 -10.96 5.28 1.98
N ALA A 221 -10.43 6.19 2.79
CA ALA A 221 -10.70 7.62 2.71
C ALA A 221 -9.46 8.42 2.35
N THR A 222 -8.29 7.94 2.71
CA THR A 222 -7.01 8.64 2.47
C THR A 222 -6.03 7.75 1.73
N PHE A 223 -5.11 8.36 0.99
CA PHE A 223 -3.99 7.64 0.42
C PHE A 223 -2.73 8.48 0.40
N THR A 224 -1.60 7.80 0.37
CA THR A 224 -0.27 8.39 0.22
C THR A 224 0.68 7.43 -0.48
N THR A 225 1.90 7.86 -0.73
CA THR A 225 2.97 7.04 -1.30
C THR A 225 4.04 6.79 -0.26
N VAL A 226 4.59 5.58 -0.19
CA VAL A 226 5.74 5.26 0.69
C VAL A 226 7.04 5.91 0.18
N PHE A 227 7.14 6.14 -1.11
CA PHE A 227 8.22 6.87 -1.76
C PHE A 227 7.80 8.32 -2.04
N GLU A 228 8.73 9.24 -2.12
CA GLU A 228 8.44 10.61 -2.54
C GLU A 228 8.33 10.69 -4.08
N PRO A 229 7.14 10.98 -4.64
CA PRO A 229 6.99 11.19 -6.08
C PRO A 229 7.60 12.54 -6.51
N GLY A 230 7.98 12.64 -7.78
CA GLY A 230 8.28 13.94 -8.38
C GLY A 230 7.05 14.87 -8.42
N LEU A 231 7.28 16.17 -8.62
CA LEU A 231 6.20 17.17 -8.61
C LEU A 231 5.11 16.86 -9.66
N SER A 232 5.49 16.41 -10.87
CA SER A 232 4.54 16.00 -11.92
C SER A 232 3.64 14.86 -11.49
N ASP A 233 4.19 13.87 -10.77
CA ASP A 233 3.45 12.71 -10.30
C ASP A 233 2.55 13.07 -9.12
N LYS A 234 3.03 13.95 -8.20
CA LYS A 234 2.19 14.52 -7.12
C LYS A 234 0.98 15.24 -7.71
N LEU A 235 1.17 16.03 -8.77
CA LEU A 235 0.08 16.73 -9.46
C LEU A 235 -0.87 15.78 -10.19
N ALA A 236 -0.37 14.69 -10.77
CA ALA A 236 -1.21 13.68 -11.42
C ALA A 236 -2.09 12.94 -10.40
N LEU A 237 -1.54 12.55 -9.24
CA LEU A 237 -2.31 11.96 -8.13
C LEU A 237 -3.34 12.96 -7.56
N ALA A 238 -2.95 14.23 -7.42
CA ALA A 238 -3.83 15.30 -6.97
C ALA A 238 -5.00 15.54 -7.95
N LYS A 239 -4.71 15.55 -9.24
CA LYS A 239 -5.72 15.66 -10.30
C LYS A 239 -6.72 14.50 -10.22
N TRP A 240 -6.23 13.27 -10.03
CA TRP A 240 -7.09 12.11 -9.85
C TRP A 240 -7.98 12.27 -8.63
N SER A 241 -7.41 12.64 -7.46
CA SER A 241 -8.17 12.84 -6.22
C SER A 241 -9.25 13.90 -6.38
N ASN A 242 -8.92 15.03 -7.01
CA ASN A 242 -9.87 16.11 -7.27
C ASN A 242 -11.04 15.65 -8.15
N ALA A 243 -10.81 14.78 -9.12
CA ALA A 243 -11.83 14.22 -10.00
C ALA A 243 -12.82 13.27 -9.27
N GLN A 244 -12.50 12.84 -8.04
CA GLN A 244 -13.34 11.93 -7.24
C GLN A 244 -14.40 12.64 -6.39
N ASN A 245 -14.68 13.92 -6.63
CA ASN A 245 -15.70 14.70 -5.90
C ASN A 245 -15.52 14.65 -4.37
N ASN A 246 -14.31 14.89 -3.89
CA ASN A 246 -13.93 14.90 -2.46
C ASN A 246 -14.19 13.58 -1.72
N ARG A 247 -14.21 12.46 -2.45
CA ARG A 247 -14.38 11.14 -1.85
C ARG A 247 -13.11 10.64 -1.18
N PHE A 248 -11.94 10.97 -1.74
CA PHE A 248 -10.64 10.55 -1.25
C PHE A 248 -9.75 11.76 -1.01
N LEU A 249 -8.89 11.67 -0.01
CA LEU A 249 -7.87 12.68 0.28
C LEU A 249 -6.47 12.12 -0.03
N TYR A 250 -5.73 12.82 -0.88
CA TYR A 250 -4.33 12.55 -1.11
C TYR A 250 -3.46 13.28 -0.08
N ALA A 251 -2.72 12.57 0.75
CA ALA A 251 -1.71 13.13 1.64
C ALA A 251 -0.37 13.21 0.88
N ALA A 252 -0.11 14.36 0.25
CA ALA A 252 1.07 14.60 -0.58
C ALA A 252 2.20 15.20 0.25
N TRP A 253 3.29 14.47 0.46
CA TRP A 253 4.39 14.87 1.32
C TRP A 253 5.67 15.18 0.57
N GLY A 254 6.54 15.99 1.18
CA GLY A 254 7.87 16.31 0.68
C GLY A 254 8.47 17.52 1.38
N LYS A 255 9.78 17.72 1.19
CA LYS A 255 10.54 18.85 1.78
C LYS A 255 11.16 19.71 0.68
N GLU A 256 10.33 20.22 -0.23
CA GLU A 256 10.81 21.08 -1.29
C GLU A 256 11.17 22.48 -0.78
N ALA A 257 12.39 22.96 -1.08
CA ALA A 257 12.86 24.27 -0.64
C ALA A 257 11.99 25.44 -1.18
N ALA A 258 11.34 25.26 -2.32
CA ALA A 258 10.43 26.23 -2.92
C ALA A 258 9.22 26.53 -2.01
N ALA A 259 8.79 25.56 -1.18
CA ALA A 259 7.67 25.74 -0.24
C ALA A 259 7.98 26.77 0.88
N LEU A 260 9.25 26.96 1.21
CA LEU A 260 9.72 27.93 2.21
C LEU A 260 9.96 29.33 1.66
N GLN A 261 9.73 29.57 0.37
CA GLN A 261 9.96 30.87 -0.26
C GLN A 261 8.67 31.68 -0.32
N THR A 262 8.74 32.91 0.11
CA THR A 262 7.61 33.88 0.04
C THR A 262 7.14 34.05 -1.39
N GLY A 263 5.83 33.94 -1.62
CA GLY A 263 5.20 34.17 -2.94
C GLY A 263 5.62 33.18 -4.03
N ASN A 264 6.12 32.01 -3.66
CA ASN A 264 6.51 30.99 -4.64
C ASN A 264 5.28 30.42 -5.37
N THR A 265 5.35 30.33 -6.70
CA THR A 265 4.28 29.82 -7.56
C THR A 265 4.55 28.43 -8.14
N THR A 266 5.75 27.87 -7.92
CA THR A 266 6.21 26.62 -8.52
C THR A 266 6.12 25.43 -7.59
N CYS A 267 5.98 25.64 -6.28
CA CYS A 267 5.82 24.58 -5.30
C CYS A 267 4.45 23.88 -5.44
N LEU A 268 4.36 22.65 -4.93
CA LEU A 268 3.13 21.86 -5.02
C LEU A 268 1.90 22.60 -4.48
N GLY A 269 1.98 23.18 -3.28
CA GLY A 269 0.83 23.85 -2.67
C GLY A 269 0.34 25.04 -3.47
N ALA A 270 1.23 25.85 -4.05
CA ALA A 270 0.87 26.96 -4.92
C ALA A 270 0.19 26.47 -6.21
N GLN A 271 0.70 25.40 -6.81
CA GLN A 271 0.10 24.82 -8.02
C GLN A 271 -1.28 24.19 -7.75
N LEU A 272 -1.46 23.54 -6.61
CA LEU A 272 -2.78 23.03 -6.19
C LEU A 272 -3.80 24.14 -6.00
N LYS A 273 -3.39 25.26 -5.38
CA LYS A 273 -4.24 26.46 -5.25
C LYS A 273 -4.62 27.03 -6.61
N ALA A 274 -3.64 27.18 -7.51
CA ALA A 274 -3.88 27.70 -8.87
C ALA A 274 -4.82 26.79 -9.69
N ALA A 275 -4.73 25.47 -9.50
CA ALA A 275 -5.58 24.48 -10.15
C ALA A 275 -6.94 24.27 -9.45
N ALA A 276 -7.17 24.87 -8.28
CA ALA A 276 -8.34 24.65 -7.41
C ALA A 276 -8.56 23.15 -7.09
N TYR A 277 -7.49 22.45 -6.72
CA TYR A 277 -7.56 21.02 -6.35
C TYR A 277 -7.76 20.89 -4.83
N ASP A 278 -9.00 20.56 -4.42
CA ASP A 278 -9.40 20.47 -3.02
C ASP A 278 -9.17 19.10 -2.36
N GLY A 279 -8.99 18.03 -3.17
CA GLY A 279 -8.82 16.65 -2.69
C GLY A 279 -7.40 16.29 -2.26
N THR A 280 -6.51 17.27 -2.07
CA THR A 280 -5.10 17.02 -1.72
C THR A 280 -4.68 17.88 -0.53
N ALA A 281 -4.03 17.26 0.44
CA ALA A 281 -3.36 17.93 1.54
C ALA A 281 -1.83 17.90 1.30
N PRO A 282 -1.22 18.99 0.82
CA PRO A 282 0.23 19.07 0.74
C PRO A 282 0.82 19.19 2.15
N ILE A 283 1.83 18.39 2.44
CA ILE A 283 2.48 18.29 3.75
C ILE A 283 3.95 18.58 3.59
N TYR A 284 4.44 19.60 4.26
CA TYR A 284 5.86 19.83 4.40
C TYR A 284 6.41 18.92 5.50
N GLY A 285 7.11 17.87 5.09
CA GLY A 285 7.61 16.84 6.00
C GLY A 285 7.93 15.53 5.28
N GLY A 286 8.31 14.52 6.04
CA GLY A 286 8.56 13.17 5.55
C GLY A 286 7.30 12.31 5.45
N LEU A 287 7.48 11.06 5.02
CA LEU A 287 6.44 10.04 4.99
C LEU A 287 5.72 9.87 6.33
N ASP A 288 6.43 10.00 7.43
CA ASP A 288 5.90 9.93 8.79
C ASP A 288 4.77 10.95 9.04
N LYS A 289 4.86 12.15 8.46
CA LYS A 289 3.82 13.18 8.59
C LYS A 289 2.57 12.86 7.75
N ALA A 290 2.78 12.29 6.56
CA ALA A 290 1.66 11.80 5.74
C ALA A 290 0.97 10.60 6.41
N ALA A 291 1.74 9.66 6.96
CA ALA A 291 1.22 8.54 7.73
C ALA A 291 0.45 9.00 8.97
N PHE A 292 0.98 10.03 9.68
CA PHE A 292 0.29 10.65 10.81
C PHE A 292 -1.06 11.26 10.38
N LEU A 293 -1.10 12.04 9.30
CA LEU A 293 -2.34 12.63 8.81
C LEU A 293 -3.39 11.55 8.49
N CYS A 294 -2.98 10.50 7.75
CA CYS A 294 -3.86 9.37 7.42
C CYS A 294 -4.35 8.65 8.68
N GLY A 295 -3.46 8.40 9.65
CA GLY A 295 -3.80 7.76 10.93
C GLY A 295 -4.70 8.63 11.81
N ALA A 296 -4.46 9.94 11.84
CA ALA A 296 -5.30 10.86 12.59
C ALA A 296 -6.72 10.93 12.02
N ILE A 297 -6.88 10.93 10.69
CA ILE A 297 -8.19 10.86 10.03
C ILE A 297 -8.89 9.55 10.36
N ALA A 298 -8.17 8.43 10.30
CA ALA A 298 -8.72 7.11 10.63
C ALA A 298 -9.09 6.95 12.12
N SER A 299 -8.61 7.87 12.97
CA SER A 299 -8.91 7.90 14.42
C SER A 299 -10.05 8.87 14.79
N ILE A 300 -10.75 9.44 13.80
CA ILE A 300 -11.92 10.28 14.08
C ILE A 300 -13.11 9.40 14.39
N ASP A 301 -13.72 9.61 15.56
CA ASP A 301 -14.92 8.89 15.97
C ASP A 301 -16.18 9.65 15.52
N PHE A 302 -16.80 9.19 14.43
CA PHE A 302 -18.04 9.76 13.93
C PHE A 302 -19.28 9.23 14.64
N THR A 303 -19.16 8.33 15.60
CA THR A 303 -20.28 7.85 16.43
C THR A 303 -20.56 8.79 17.60
N GLU A 304 -19.60 9.63 17.95
CA GLU A 304 -19.76 10.66 18.97
C GLU A 304 -20.74 11.76 18.53
N THR A 305 -21.50 12.30 19.47
CA THR A 305 -22.52 13.36 19.22
C THR A 305 -21.95 14.60 18.53
N GLN A 306 -20.67 14.91 18.75
CA GLN A 306 -19.92 15.98 18.10
C GLN A 306 -18.62 15.42 17.49
N GLY A 307 -18.72 14.31 16.78
CA GLY A 307 -17.59 13.59 16.20
C GLY A 307 -16.78 14.36 15.15
N ARG A 308 -17.26 15.55 14.74
CA ARG A 308 -16.48 16.44 13.86
C ARG A 308 -15.38 17.12 14.67
N ILE A 309 -14.13 16.82 14.34
CA ILE A 309 -12.97 17.44 14.97
C ILE A 309 -12.08 18.10 13.92
N THR A 310 -11.34 19.13 14.34
CA THR A 310 -10.23 19.64 13.55
C THR A 310 -8.99 18.76 13.78
N LEU A 311 -8.20 18.57 12.73
CA LEU A 311 -6.88 17.95 12.84
C LEU A 311 -5.78 18.96 13.24
N ALA A 312 -6.11 20.28 13.20
CA ALA A 312 -5.20 21.28 13.69
C ALA A 312 -4.86 21.02 15.19
N PHE A 313 -3.61 21.17 15.54
CA PHE A 313 -3.06 20.95 16.89
C PHE A 313 -3.16 19.51 17.41
N LYS A 314 -3.47 18.54 16.57
CA LYS A 314 -3.31 17.13 16.94
C LYS A 314 -1.85 16.74 16.85
N ASN A 315 -1.40 15.96 17.83
CA ASN A 315 -0.04 15.48 17.94
C ASN A 315 0.02 13.95 18.12
N GLN A 316 1.22 13.43 17.97
CA GLN A 316 1.53 12.03 18.25
C GLN A 316 2.87 11.97 19.00
N SER A 317 2.87 11.39 20.20
CA SER A 317 4.07 11.22 21.00
C SER A 317 5.16 10.45 20.26
N GLY A 318 6.34 11.06 20.20
CA GLY A 318 7.52 10.52 19.50
C GLY A 318 7.63 10.90 18.03
N LEU A 319 6.67 11.65 17.47
CA LEU A 319 6.79 12.22 16.13
C LEU A 319 7.57 13.52 16.19
N GLY A 320 8.71 13.58 15.47
CA GLY A 320 9.56 14.79 15.45
C GLY A 320 8.91 15.96 14.70
N VAL A 321 9.25 17.19 15.06
CA VAL A 321 8.79 18.39 14.36
C VAL A 321 9.66 18.68 13.12
N ASP A 322 9.04 19.24 12.08
CA ASP A 322 9.73 19.67 10.86
C ASP A 322 9.85 21.19 10.74
N VAL A 323 9.03 21.94 11.49
CA VAL A 323 8.99 23.39 11.46
C VAL A 323 9.04 23.93 12.90
N ASP A 324 10.06 24.70 13.21
CA ASP A 324 10.36 25.23 14.54
C ASP A 324 10.52 26.75 14.60
N ASN A 325 10.27 27.43 13.47
CA ASN A 325 10.37 28.89 13.39
C ASN A 325 9.16 29.50 12.65
N ALA A 326 8.85 30.74 13.01
CA ALA A 326 7.67 31.45 12.54
C ALA A 326 7.75 31.79 11.03
N ALA A 327 8.95 32.12 10.52
CA ALA A 327 9.11 32.55 9.13
C ALA A 327 8.78 31.39 8.15
N ASP A 328 9.29 30.18 8.43
CA ASP A 328 8.97 29.00 7.64
C ASP A 328 7.48 28.62 7.77
N ALA A 329 6.93 28.72 8.98
CA ALA A 329 5.52 28.48 9.23
C ALA A 329 4.60 29.41 8.41
N ASP A 330 4.92 30.71 8.36
CA ASP A 330 4.16 31.70 7.59
C ASP A 330 4.27 31.44 6.10
N ASN A 331 5.46 31.17 5.57
CA ASN A 331 5.68 30.85 4.16
C ASN A 331 4.94 29.57 3.73
N LEU A 332 5.02 28.53 4.55
CA LEU A 332 4.29 27.28 4.29
C LEU A 332 2.77 27.49 4.25
N LYS A 333 2.22 28.24 5.19
CA LYS A 333 0.81 28.59 5.24
C LYS A 333 0.39 29.41 4.01
N GLU A 334 1.17 30.42 3.63
CA GLU A 334 0.95 31.22 2.43
C GLU A 334 0.95 30.35 1.17
N ASN A 335 1.93 29.44 1.05
CA ASN A 335 2.07 28.51 -0.06
C ASN A 335 1.11 27.32 0.00
N GLY A 336 0.27 27.20 1.04
CA GLY A 336 -0.82 26.22 1.14
C GLY A 336 -0.43 24.85 1.70
N TYR A 337 0.68 24.76 2.43
CA TYR A 337 1.14 23.55 3.07
C TYR A 337 0.60 23.37 4.49
N ASN A 338 0.37 22.10 4.83
CA ASN A 338 0.28 21.65 6.21
C ASN A 338 1.68 21.25 6.68
N TYR A 339 1.95 21.39 7.97
CA TYR A 339 3.23 20.98 8.56
C TYR A 339 3.03 20.53 10.01
N TYR A 340 3.99 19.77 10.50
CA TYR A 340 4.05 19.34 11.90
C TYR A 340 5.08 20.23 12.62
N GLY A 341 4.59 21.18 13.41
CA GLY A 341 5.39 22.22 14.04
C GLY A 341 5.57 22.03 15.54
N ALA A 342 6.53 22.76 16.12
CA ALA A 342 6.65 22.93 17.56
C ALA A 342 5.59 23.93 18.07
N TRP A 343 4.87 23.55 19.12
CA TRP A 343 3.86 24.39 19.80
C TRP A 343 4.21 24.55 21.27
#